data_5d21b8382d81983b04cd6a1527768b7e
#
_entry.id   5d21b8382d81983b04cd6a1527768b7e
#
_cell.length_a   1.000
_cell.length_b   1.000
_cell.length_c   1.000
_cell.angle_alpha   90.00
_cell.angle_beta   90.00
_cell.angle_gamma   90.00
#
_symmetry.space_group_name_H-M   'P 1'
#
loop_
_entity.id
_entity.type
_entity.pdbx_description
1 polymer ?
#
loop_
_entity_poly.entity_id
_entity_poly.type
_entity_poly.pdbx_seq_one_letter_code
_entity_poly.pdbx_strand_id
1 'polypeptide(L)'
;MRLFNFQNKRIEHFDDEMEANRLIEGGEAVKLNVPQLEEAERKAEEVYNTYRSKVESIKNSDNPLLQDEKVQKYELDRIRKEYEQQSQQVQEEYTQWRTKAIEDARKRSAQASINVSKSDKRVANQFANRASLQLAGAIGDDKDVAVNKVIQQIGLLTDEQRTALQDNAGQILANIEDDASKREVARAIQEVRNPDLLAETMTQQLPIDVLHMQRIEKMAKKVVKGEID
;
A
#
# COMPACT_ATOMS: atom_id res chain seq x y z
N MET A 1 -3.44 5.04 11.34
CA MET A 1 -4.38 4.43 10.34
C MET A 1 -3.62 4.06 9.09
N ARG A 2 -3.90 2.88 8.48
CA ARG A 2 -3.28 2.50 7.18
C ARG A 2 -4.24 2.79 6.05
N LEU A 3 -3.73 3.48 5.03
CA LEU A 3 -4.46 3.79 3.81
C LEU A 3 -3.70 3.26 2.60
N PHE A 4 -4.43 2.82 1.57
CA PHE A 4 -3.88 2.64 0.24
C PHE A 4 -4.14 3.91 -0.56
N ASN A 5 -3.09 4.58 -0.96
CA ASN A 5 -3.14 5.80 -1.76
C ASN A 5 -3.23 5.41 -3.25
N PHE A 6 -4.26 5.90 -3.94
CA PHE A 6 -4.51 5.56 -5.35
C PHE A 6 -3.51 6.21 -6.31
N GLN A 7 -2.94 7.37 -5.97
CA GLN A 7 -2.00 8.07 -6.84
C GLN A 7 -0.68 7.35 -6.98
N ASN A 8 -0.07 6.98 -5.84
CA ASN A 8 1.23 6.32 -5.82
C ASN A 8 1.15 4.79 -5.72
N LYS A 9 -0.07 4.24 -5.54
CA LYS A 9 -0.37 2.80 -5.38
C LYS A 9 0.41 2.15 -4.24
N ARG A 10 0.54 2.86 -3.11
CA ARG A 10 1.26 2.39 -1.92
C ARG A 10 0.39 2.42 -0.68
N ILE A 11 0.77 1.57 0.27
CA ILE A 11 0.22 1.62 1.63
C ILE A 11 1.03 2.63 2.42
N GLU A 12 0.34 3.60 2.99
CA GLU A 12 0.89 4.65 3.83
C GLU A 12 0.30 4.56 5.24
N HIS A 13 1.11 4.89 6.23
CA HIS A 13 0.67 4.97 7.62
C HIS A 13 0.46 6.43 8.02
N PHE A 14 -0.72 6.74 8.52
CA PHE A 14 -1.09 8.07 8.98
C PHE A 14 -1.33 8.04 10.49
N ASP A 15 -0.59 8.87 11.21
CA ASP A 15 -0.79 9.10 12.65
C ASP A 15 -1.88 10.15 12.87
N ASP A 16 -2.05 11.09 11.94
CA ASP A 16 -3.10 12.10 11.96
C ASP A 16 -4.38 11.58 11.27
N GLU A 17 -5.42 11.38 12.06
CA GLU A 17 -6.72 10.92 11.55
C GLU A 17 -7.43 11.96 10.68
N MET A 18 -7.20 13.27 10.91
CA MET A 18 -7.84 14.31 10.09
C MET A 18 -7.28 14.31 8.68
N GLU A 19 -5.97 14.19 8.53
CA GLU A 19 -5.33 14.09 7.22
C GLU A 19 -5.77 12.82 6.49
N ALA A 20 -5.79 11.68 7.20
CA ALA A 20 -6.24 10.40 6.66
C ALA A 20 -7.70 10.48 6.16
N ASN A 21 -8.60 11.06 6.95
CA ASN A 21 -10.01 11.20 6.58
C ASN A 21 -10.19 12.15 5.38
N ARG A 22 -9.41 13.23 5.29
CA ARG A 22 -9.44 14.13 4.12
C ARG A 22 -9.12 13.39 2.82
N LEU A 23 -8.11 12.51 2.82
CA LEU A 23 -7.74 11.71 1.65
C LEU A 23 -8.85 10.70 1.27
N ILE A 24 -9.50 10.10 2.27
CA ILE A 24 -10.62 9.18 2.05
C ILE A 24 -11.82 9.91 1.46
N GLU A 25 -12.22 11.05 2.07
CA GLU A 25 -13.34 11.87 1.60
C GLU A 25 -13.08 12.47 0.20
N GLY A 26 -11.81 12.82 -0.08
CA GLY A 26 -11.38 13.26 -1.41
C GLY A 26 -11.31 12.13 -2.45
N GLY A 27 -11.54 10.87 -2.06
CA GLY A 27 -11.41 9.71 -2.95
C GLY A 27 -9.99 9.47 -3.44
N GLU A 28 -8.98 9.97 -2.72
CA GLU A 28 -7.56 9.81 -3.04
C GLU A 28 -6.96 8.55 -2.40
N ALA A 29 -7.60 8.04 -1.35
CA ALA A 29 -7.16 6.84 -0.65
C ALA A 29 -8.34 6.03 -0.13
N VAL A 30 -8.08 4.75 0.19
CA VAL A 30 -9.03 3.85 0.85
C VAL A 30 -8.42 3.29 2.13
N LYS A 31 -9.24 3.21 3.18
CA LYS A 31 -8.82 2.58 4.44
C LYS A 31 -8.58 1.10 4.25
N LEU A 32 -7.40 0.64 4.67
CA LEU A 32 -7.08 -0.77 4.71
C LEU A 32 -7.43 -1.33 6.09
N ASN A 33 -8.29 -2.33 6.09
CA ASN A 33 -8.59 -3.14 7.27
C ASN A 33 -7.97 -4.52 7.06
N VAL A 34 -6.83 -4.77 7.70
CA VAL A 34 -6.06 -6.01 7.57
C VAL A 34 -5.77 -6.56 8.97
N PRO A 35 -6.79 -7.12 9.66
CA PRO A 35 -6.65 -7.57 11.04
C PRO A 35 -5.57 -8.64 11.22
N GLN A 36 -5.31 -9.46 10.21
CA GLN A 36 -4.26 -10.49 10.26
C GLN A 36 -2.84 -9.89 10.27
N LEU A 37 -2.64 -8.77 9.59
CA LEU A 37 -1.36 -8.05 9.66
C LEU A 37 -1.19 -7.44 11.06
N GLU A 38 -2.22 -6.78 11.58
CA GLU A 38 -2.21 -6.18 12.93
C GLU A 38 -1.96 -7.24 14.02
N GLU A 39 -2.59 -8.41 13.88
CA GLU A 39 -2.38 -9.53 14.80
C GLU A 39 -0.95 -10.08 14.70
N ALA A 40 -0.40 -10.23 13.51
CA ALA A 40 0.96 -10.70 13.31
C ALA A 40 2.00 -9.73 13.90
N GLU A 41 1.81 -8.42 13.70
CA GLU A 41 2.65 -7.39 14.30
C GLU A 41 2.57 -7.40 15.83
N ARG A 42 1.37 -7.51 16.40
CA ARG A 42 1.18 -7.63 17.84
C ARG A 42 1.86 -8.87 18.41
N LYS A 43 1.71 -10.04 17.77
CA LYS A 43 2.40 -11.27 18.19
C LYS A 43 3.92 -11.11 18.13
N ALA A 44 4.43 -10.49 17.06
CA ALA A 44 5.85 -10.22 16.92
C ALA A 44 6.38 -9.31 18.05
N GLU A 45 5.63 -8.29 18.41
CA GLU A 45 5.96 -7.39 19.51
C GLU A 45 5.91 -8.10 20.88
N GLU A 46 4.90 -8.92 21.14
CA GLU A 46 4.77 -9.72 22.36
C GLU A 46 5.96 -10.69 22.53
N VAL A 47 6.34 -11.38 21.47
CA VAL A 47 7.51 -12.29 21.45
C VAL A 47 8.79 -11.52 21.77
N TYR A 48 8.96 -10.34 21.17
CA TYR A 48 10.13 -9.49 21.43
C TYR A 48 10.16 -8.94 22.86
N ASN A 49 9.05 -8.43 23.38
CA ASN A 49 8.96 -7.90 24.72
C ASN A 49 9.19 -8.99 25.79
N THR A 50 8.68 -10.20 25.54
CA THR A 50 8.95 -11.36 26.38
C THR A 50 10.44 -11.71 26.40
N TYR A 51 11.08 -11.72 25.24
CA TYR A 51 12.53 -11.92 25.13
C TYR A 51 13.31 -10.86 25.94
N ARG A 52 13.00 -9.57 25.74
CA ARG A 52 13.64 -8.48 26.47
C ARG A 52 13.51 -8.64 27.99
N SER A 53 12.30 -8.90 28.46
CA SER A 53 12.02 -9.08 29.90
C SER A 53 12.81 -10.25 30.47
N LYS A 54 12.88 -11.39 29.77
CA LYS A 54 13.68 -12.54 30.21
C LYS A 54 15.18 -12.22 30.25
N VAL A 55 15.71 -11.50 29.24
CA VAL A 55 17.11 -11.07 29.21
C VAL A 55 17.44 -10.15 30.37
N GLU A 56 16.59 -9.15 30.64
CA GLU A 56 16.76 -8.23 31.75
C GLU A 56 16.69 -8.95 33.10
N SER A 57 15.77 -9.89 33.27
CA SER A 57 15.64 -10.71 34.49
C SER A 57 16.90 -11.54 34.78
N ILE A 58 17.54 -12.11 33.72
CA ILE A 58 18.80 -12.85 33.92
C ILE A 58 19.96 -11.92 34.27
N LYS A 59 20.07 -10.78 33.55
CA LYS A 59 21.18 -9.85 33.76
C LYS A 59 21.18 -9.18 35.14
N ASN A 60 19.97 -8.93 35.65
CA ASN A 60 19.75 -8.24 36.92
C ASN A 60 19.43 -9.21 38.09
N SER A 61 19.69 -10.51 37.91
CA SER A 61 19.36 -11.51 38.91
C SER A 61 20.38 -11.54 40.04
N ASP A 62 19.89 -11.51 41.27
CA ASP A 62 20.70 -11.72 42.48
C ASP A 62 21.02 -13.19 42.74
N ASN A 63 20.55 -14.12 41.89
CA ASN A 63 20.83 -15.54 42.03
C ASN A 63 22.32 -15.85 41.78
N PRO A 64 23.04 -16.41 42.77
CA PRO A 64 24.47 -16.71 42.65
C PRO A 64 24.80 -17.62 41.46
N LEU A 65 23.90 -18.51 41.06
CA LEU A 65 24.10 -19.40 39.91
C LEU A 65 24.10 -18.61 38.58
N LEU A 66 23.35 -17.51 38.48
CA LEU A 66 23.31 -16.65 37.30
C LEU A 66 24.42 -15.59 37.31
N GLN A 67 25.23 -15.48 38.36
CA GLN A 67 26.44 -14.66 38.43
C GLN A 67 27.64 -15.38 37.80
N ASP A 68 27.60 -16.72 37.64
CA ASP A 68 28.59 -17.43 36.82
C ASP A 68 28.40 -17.09 35.34
N GLU A 69 29.41 -16.51 34.70
CA GLU A 69 29.39 -16.07 33.31
C GLU A 69 28.99 -17.19 32.32
N LYS A 70 29.43 -18.43 32.61
CA LYS A 70 29.11 -19.58 31.72
C LYS A 70 27.66 -19.96 31.81
N VAL A 71 27.09 -19.97 33.03
CA VAL A 71 25.67 -20.26 33.26
C VAL A 71 24.80 -19.14 32.66
N GLN A 72 25.16 -17.88 32.91
CA GLN A 72 24.49 -16.72 32.37
C GLN A 72 24.46 -16.76 30.83
N LYS A 73 25.62 -17.01 30.21
CA LYS A 73 25.72 -17.13 28.75
C LYS A 73 24.85 -18.26 28.20
N TYR A 74 24.86 -19.42 28.85
CA TYR A 74 24.02 -20.57 28.44
C TYR A 74 22.54 -20.22 28.47
N GLU A 75 22.06 -19.59 29.55
CA GLU A 75 20.65 -19.20 29.70
C GLU A 75 20.27 -18.11 28.68
N LEU A 76 21.13 -17.13 28.43
CA LEU A 76 20.90 -16.10 27.39
C LEU A 76 20.84 -16.72 25.98
N ASP A 77 21.71 -17.67 25.67
CA ASP A 77 21.68 -18.38 24.37
C ASP A 77 20.43 -19.23 24.22
N ARG A 78 19.95 -19.86 25.33
CA ARG A 78 18.69 -20.62 25.32
C ARG A 78 17.50 -19.71 25.02
N ILE A 79 17.37 -18.58 25.72
CA ILE A 79 16.28 -17.62 25.51
C ILE A 79 16.34 -17.01 24.12
N ARG A 80 17.53 -16.78 23.59
CA ARG A 80 17.72 -16.28 22.24
C ARG A 80 17.19 -17.29 21.19
N LYS A 81 17.48 -18.57 21.36
CA LYS A 81 16.96 -19.63 20.48
C LYS A 81 15.44 -19.72 20.55
N GLU A 82 14.85 -19.66 21.75
CA GLU A 82 13.41 -19.62 21.92
C GLU A 82 12.79 -18.41 21.17
N TYR A 83 13.38 -17.24 21.30
CA TYR A 83 12.96 -16.05 20.60
C TYR A 83 13.05 -16.19 19.08
N GLU A 84 14.18 -16.71 18.56
CA GLU A 84 14.39 -16.93 17.13
C GLU A 84 13.33 -17.91 16.55
N GLN A 85 13.03 -19.00 17.26
CA GLN A 85 12.00 -19.96 16.86
C GLN A 85 10.60 -19.33 16.85
N GLN A 86 10.22 -18.64 17.92
CA GLN A 86 8.89 -18.01 18.01
C GLN A 86 8.72 -16.90 16.95
N SER A 87 9.75 -16.08 16.75
CA SER A 87 9.75 -15.05 15.72
C SER A 87 9.62 -15.63 14.33
N GLN A 88 10.35 -16.72 14.05
CA GLN A 88 10.25 -17.42 12.77
C GLN A 88 8.85 -17.98 12.55
N GLN A 89 8.26 -18.58 13.57
CA GLN A 89 6.88 -19.09 13.47
C GLN A 89 5.88 -18.00 13.13
N VAL A 90 5.93 -16.84 13.81
CA VAL A 90 5.06 -15.70 13.51
C VAL A 90 5.23 -15.23 12.06
N GLN A 91 6.48 -15.13 11.60
CA GLN A 91 6.79 -14.72 10.23
C GLN A 91 6.28 -15.76 9.21
N GLU A 92 6.41 -17.04 9.46
CA GLU A 92 5.94 -18.11 8.58
C GLU A 92 4.41 -18.12 8.49
N GLU A 93 3.68 -18.02 9.61
CA GLU A 93 2.23 -17.91 9.65
C GLU A 93 1.73 -16.71 8.84
N TYR A 94 2.35 -15.55 9.03
CA TYR A 94 2.03 -14.34 8.27
C TYR A 94 2.31 -14.50 6.77
N THR A 95 3.45 -15.09 6.41
CA THR A 95 3.84 -15.31 5.01
C THR A 95 2.86 -16.22 4.29
N GLN A 96 2.44 -17.33 4.94
CA GLN A 96 1.43 -18.24 4.41
C GLN A 96 0.09 -17.52 4.18
N TRP A 97 -0.37 -16.78 5.19
CA TRP A 97 -1.58 -16.00 5.05
C TRP A 97 -1.47 -14.96 3.93
N ARG A 98 -0.37 -14.19 3.87
CA ARG A 98 -0.14 -13.16 2.85
C ARG A 98 -0.17 -13.76 1.43
N THR A 99 0.48 -14.90 1.23
CA THR A 99 0.48 -15.61 -0.06
C THR A 99 -0.94 -15.96 -0.49
N LYS A 100 -1.71 -16.55 0.42
CA LYS A 100 -3.12 -16.88 0.16
C LYS A 100 -3.96 -15.65 -0.11
N ALA A 101 -3.76 -14.58 0.66
CA ALA A 101 -4.48 -13.32 0.48
C ALA A 101 -4.21 -12.70 -0.90
N ILE A 102 -2.97 -12.78 -1.42
CA ILE A 102 -2.62 -12.32 -2.78
C ILE A 102 -3.33 -13.18 -3.83
N GLU A 103 -3.37 -14.50 -3.69
CA GLU A 103 -4.08 -15.38 -4.62
C GLU A 103 -5.60 -15.09 -4.65
N ASP A 104 -6.20 -14.92 -3.48
CA ASP A 104 -7.63 -14.60 -3.36
C ASP A 104 -7.94 -13.19 -3.89
N ALA A 105 -7.06 -12.23 -3.67
CA ALA A 105 -7.15 -10.90 -4.22
C ALA A 105 -7.03 -10.89 -5.76
N ARG A 106 -6.11 -11.70 -6.32
CA ARG A 106 -5.96 -11.89 -7.76
C ARG A 106 -7.23 -12.46 -8.39
N LYS A 107 -7.85 -13.46 -7.76
CA LYS A 107 -9.11 -14.04 -8.23
C LYS A 107 -10.23 -13.01 -8.20
N ARG A 108 -10.34 -12.22 -7.11
CA ARG A 108 -11.34 -11.14 -7.01
C ARG A 108 -11.12 -10.07 -8.08
N SER A 109 -9.90 -9.59 -8.26
CA SER A 109 -9.58 -8.60 -9.30
C SER A 109 -9.91 -9.10 -10.70
N ALA A 110 -9.62 -10.37 -11.00
CA ALA A 110 -9.94 -10.97 -12.30
C ALA A 110 -11.44 -11.15 -12.56
N GLN A 111 -12.24 -11.28 -11.50
CA GLN A 111 -13.70 -11.46 -11.58
C GLN A 111 -14.45 -10.13 -11.39
N ALA A 112 -13.78 -9.11 -10.89
CA ALA A 112 -14.40 -7.80 -10.69
C ALA A 112 -14.78 -7.17 -12.03
N SER A 113 -15.98 -6.63 -12.09
CA SER A 113 -16.47 -5.89 -13.25
C SER A 113 -17.17 -4.61 -12.80
N ILE A 114 -16.97 -3.55 -13.58
CA ILE A 114 -17.69 -2.30 -13.36
C ILE A 114 -18.97 -2.34 -14.19
N ASN A 115 -20.11 -2.23 -13.53
CA ASN A 115 -21.39 -2.23 -14.20
C ASN A 115 -21.71 -0.82 -14.73
N VAL A 116 -21.51 -0.62 -16.02
CA VAL A 116 -21.71 0.66 -16.71
C VAL A 116 -23.17 0.83 -17.14
N SER A 117 -23.86 1.81 -16.57
CA SER A 117 -25.26 2.14 -16.94
C SER A 117 -25.35 2.91 -18.25
N LYS A 118 -26.57 2.98 -18.81
CA LYS A 118 -26.85 3.84 -19.98
C LYS A 118 -26.59 5.34 -19.69
N SER A 119 -26.81 5.76 -18.43
CA SER A 119 -26.51 7.12 -18.00
C SER A 119 -25.03 7.41 -18.05
N ASP A 120 -24.21 6.48 -17.54
CA ASP A 120 -22.76 6.63 -17.52
C ASP A 120 -22.18 6.72 -18.93
N LYS A 121 -22.66 5.86 -19.85
CA LYS A 121 -22.30 5.93 -21.27
C LYS A 121 -22.65 7.29 -21.89
N ARG A 122 -23.82 7.84 -21.55
CA ARG A 122 -24.25 9.15 -22.06
C ARG A 122 -23.34 10.27 -21.54
N VAL A 123 -22.99 10.26 -20.24
CA VAL A 123 -22.10 11.23 -19.62
C VAL A 123 -20.71 11.13 -20.26
N ALA A 124 -20.16 9.91 -20.40
CA ALA A 124 -18.88 9.66 -21.03
C ALA A 124 -18.82 10.17 -22.48
N ASN A 125 -19.86 9.90 -23.30
CA ASN A 125 -19.94 10.37 -24.67
C ASN A 125 -19.99 11.91 -24.76
N GLN A 126 -20.78 12.56 -23.88
CA GLN A 126 -20.86 14.01 -23.83
C GLN A 126 -19.53 14.62 -23.39
N PHE A 127 -18.85 13.97 -22.44
CA PHE A 127 -17.54 14.38 -22.01
C PHE A 127 -16.51 14.25 -23.13
N ALA A 128 -16.46 13.09 -23.81
CA ALA A 128 -15.53 12.84 -24.92
C ALA A 128 -15.66 13.91 -26.03
N ASN A 129 -16.91 14.23 -26.41
CA ASN A 129 -17.19 15.26 -27.41
C ASN A 129 -16.67 16.64 -26.96
N ARG A 130 -16.92 17.04 -25.71
CA ARG A 130 -16.43 18.33 -25.16
C ARG A 130 -14.92 18.38 -25.08
N ALA A 131 -14.29 17.32 -24.55
CA ALA A 131 -12.84 17.22 -24.44
C ALA A 131 -12.16 17.29 -25.81
N SER A 132 -12.71 16.56 -26.81
CA SER A 132 -12.20 16.59 -28.18
C SER A 132 -12.27 17.99 -28.79
N LEU A 133 -13.40 18.69 -28.64
CA LEU A 133 -13.55 20.07 -29.13
C LEU A 133 -12.60 21.04 -28.41
N GLN A 134 -12.42 20.89 -27.09
CA GLN A 134 -11.51 21.71 -26.31
C GLN A 134 -10.06 21.53 -26.77
N LEU A 135 -9.62 20.28 -26.99
CA LEU A 135 -8.28 19.95 -27.45
C LEU A 135 -8.04 20.41 -28.90
N ALA A 136 -9.00 20.18 -29.79
CA ALA A 136 -8.92 20.61 -31.17
C ALA A 136 -8.89 22.13 -31.34
N GLY A 137 -9.53 22.87 -30.43
CA GLY A 137 -9.56 24.33 -30.45
C GLY A 137 -8.36 25.01 -29.78
N ALA A 138 -7.51 24.27 -29.09
CA ALA A 138 -6.34 24.83 -28.40
C ALA A 138 -5.18 25.05 -29.40
N ILE A 139 -4.51 26.21 -29.32
CA ILE A 139 -3.42 26.59 -30.23
C ILE A 139 -2.21 27.04 -29.40
N GLY A 140 -1.02 26.66 -29.86
CA GLY A 140 0.25 27.07 -29.21
C GLY A 140 0.34 26.61 -27.74
N ASP A 141 0.69 27.53 -26.84
CA ASP A 141 0.86 27.24 -25.40
C ASP A 141 -0.43 26.84 -24.68
N ASP A 142 -1.58 27.13 -25.26
CA ASP A 142 -2.89 26.74 -24.71
C ASP A 142 -3.12 25.21 -24.79
N LYS A 143 -2.35 24.47 -25.61
CA LYS A 143 -2.50 23.01 -25.74
C LYS A 143 -2.22 22.30 -24.42
N ASP A 144 -1.15 22.64 -23.73
CA ASP A 144 -0.81 22.03 -22.45
C ASP A 144 -1.83 22.35 -21.36
N VAL A 145 -2.34 23.59 -21.37
CA VAL A 145 -3.42 24.01 -20.46
C VAL A 145 -4.69 23.22 -20.73
N ALA A 146 -5.04 23.01 -21.99
CA ALA A 146 -6.22 22.23 -22.38
C ALA A 146 -6.08 20.74 -21.96
N VAL A 147 -4.91 20.15 -22.18
CA VAL A 147 -4.61 18.76 -21.77
C VAL A 147 -4.75 18.62 -20.25
N ASN A 148 -4.10 19.49 -19.48
CA ASN A 148 -4.17 19.44 -18.02
C ASN A 148 -5.61 19.60 -17.50
N LYS A 149 -6.39 20.49 -18.11
CA LYS A 149 -7.80 20.67 -17.77
C LYS A 149 -8.64 19.43 -18.08
N VAL A 150 -8.40 18.76 -19.20
CA VAL A 150 -9.06 17.50 -19.55
C VAL A 150 -8.70 16.41 -18.54
N ILE A 151 -7.43 16.28 -18.14
CA ILE A 151 -6.99 15.31 -17.10
C ILE A 151 -7.70 15.58 -15.78
N GLN A 152 -7.75 16.84 -15.33
CA GLN A 152 -8.46 17.19 -14.09
C GLN A 152 -9.94 16.84 -14.16
N GLN A 153 -10.60 17.11 -15.29
CA GLN A 153 -12.01 16.78 -15.49
C GLN A 153 -12.27 15.28 -15.54
N ILE A 154 -11.36 14.49 -16.13
CA ILE A 154 -11.42 13.02 -16.08
C ILE A 154 -11.34 12.53 -14.62
N GLY A 155 -10.50 13.16 -13.80
CA GLY A 155 -10.39 12.85 -12.36
C GLY A 155 -11.69 13.03 -11.57
N LEU A 156 -12.62 13.85 -12.06
CA LEU A 156 -13.94 14.08 -11.45
C LEU A 156 -15.01 13.06 -11.88
N LEU A 157 -14.74 12.24 -12.90
CA LEU A 157 -15.66 11.20 -13.35
C LEU A 157 -15.64 10.01 -12.37
N THR A 158 -16.80 9.34 -12.23
CA THR A 158 -16.87 8.08 -11.48
C THR A 158 -16.14 6.95 -12.23
N ASP A 159 -15.85 5.84 -11.56
CA ASP A 159 -15.19 4.69 -12.18
C ASP A 159 -16.04 4.09 -13.33
N GLU A 160 -17.37 4.08 -13.18
CA GLU A 160 -18.30 3.65 -14.23
C GLU A 160 -18.24 4.56 -15.46
N GLN A 161 -18.19 5.88 -15.23
CA GLN A 161 -18.08 6.88 -16.30
C GLN A 161 -16.72 6.82 -16.99
N ARG A 162 -15.63 6.63 -16.23
CA ARG A 162 -14.28 6.45 -16.82
C ARG A 162 -14.18 5.14 -17.60
N THR A 163 -14.77 4.06 -17.09
CA THR A 163 -14.87 2.79 -17.83
C THR A 163 -15.63 2.97 -19.14
N ALA A 164 -16.76 3.68 -19.11
CA ALA A 164 -17.49 4.00 -20.33
C ALA A 164 -16.69 4.92 -21.28
N LEU A 165 -15.85 5.80 -20.74
CA LEU A 165 -15.02 6.72 -21.52
C LEU A 165 -13.93 5.99 -22.30
N GLN A 166 -13.48 4.80 -21.85
CA GLN A 166 -12.50 4.00 -22.57
C GLN A 166 -12.93 3.67 -24.00
N ASP A 167 -14.23 3.46 -24.21
CA ASP A 167 -14.80 3.21 -25.55
C ASP A 167 -14.58 4.42 -26.51
N ASN A 168 -14.43 5.62 -25.96
CA ASN A 168 -14.26 6.88 -26.70
C ASN A 168 -12.83 7.47 -26.56
N ALA A 169 -11.90 6.76 -25.93
CA ALA A 169 -10.56 7.27 -25.67
C ALA A 169 -9.84 7.71 -26.96
N GLY A 170 -9.99 6.93 -28.05
CA GLY A 170 -9.40 7.25 -29.35
C GLY A 170 -9.81 8.62 -29.88
N GLN A 171 -11.08 9.03 -29.67
CA GLN A 171 -11.59 10.33 -30.11
C GLN A 171 -10.89 11.50 -29.38
N ILE A 172 -10.62 11.35 -28.08
CA ILE A 172 -9.93 12.37 -27.29
C ILE A 172 -8.44 12.42 -27.68
N LEU A 173 -7.79 11.24 -27.74
CA LEU A 173 -6.36 11.13 -27.99
C LEU A 173 -5.96 11.55 -29.41
N ALA A 174 -6.85 11.46 -30.39
CA ALA A 174 -6.62 11.89 -31.76
C ALA A 174 -6.34 13.41 -31.87
N ASN A 175 -6.80 14.21 -30.89
CA ASN A 175 -6.64 15.66 -30.87
C ASN A 175 -5.41 16.13 -30.06
N ILE A 176 -4.58 15.22 -29.58
CA ILE A 176 -3.34 15.51 -28.87
C ILE A 176 -2.18 15.15 -29.80
N GLU A 177 -1.24 16.06 -29.99
CA GLU A 177 -0.08 15.81 -30.87
C GLU A 177 1.07 15.14 -30.11
N ASP A 178 1.34 15.62 -28.87
CA ASP A 178 2.44 15.15 -28.05
C ASP A 178 2.17 13.77 -27.42
N ASP A 179 3.13 12.85 -27.58
CA ASP A 179 3.02 11.47 -27.10
C ASP A 179 3.08 11.36 -25.55
N ALA A 180 3.71 12.32 -24.85
CA ALA A 180 3.73 12.34 -23.41
C ALA A 180 2.33 12.70 -22.86
N SER A 181 1.74 13.76 -23.39
CA SER A 181 0.37 14.17 -23.09
C SER A 181 -0.68 13.14 -23.44
N LYS A 182 -0.51 12.42 -24.57
CA LYS A 182 -1.38 11.25 -24.90
C LYS A 182 -1.33 10.19 -23.82
N ARG A 183 -0.12 9.86 -23.34
CA ARG A 183 0.05 8.84 -22.30
C ARG A 183 -0.56 9.27 -20.97
N GLU A 184 -0.46 10.55 -20.62
CA GLU A 184 -1.05 11.07 -19.37
C GLU A 184 -2.57 11.03 -19.41
N VAL A 185 -3.19 11.47 -20.52
CA VAL A 185 -4.65 11.41 -20.70
C VAL A 185 -5.12 9.95 -20.73
N ALA A 186 -4.42 9.06 -21.47
CA ALA A 186 -4.76 7.64 -21.49
C ALA A 186 -4.68 7.01 -20.09
N ARG A 187 -3.65 7.35 -19.30
CA ARG A 187 -3.51 6.91 -17.91
C ARG A 187 -4.67 7.41 -17.05
N ALA A 188 -5.05 8.68 -17.16
CA ALA A 188 -6.18 9.24 -16.43
C ALA A 188 -7.51 8.52 -16.75
N ILE A 189 -7.75 8.19 -18.03
CA ILE A 189 -8.94 7.42 -18.45
C ILE A 189 -8.91 5.99 -17.90
N GLN A 190 -7.72 5.36 -17.83
CA GLN A 190 -7.57 4.00 -17.34
C GLN A 190 -7.48 3.90 -15.81
N GLU A 191 -7.32 5.04 -15.12
CA GLU A 191 -7.24 5.06 -13.68
C GLU A 191 -8.58 4.68 -13.06
N VAL A 192 -8.63 3.47 -12.49
CA VAL A 192 -9.79 2.96 -11.76
C VAL A 192 -9.44 2.95 -10.28
N ARG A 193 -10.38 3.42 -9.44
CA ARG A 193 -10.24 3.47 -7.98
C ARG A 193 -11.08 2.41 -7.27
N ASN A 194 -11.73 1.54 -8.05
CA ASN A 194 -12.53 0.45 -7.49
C ASN A 194 -11.65 -0.52 -6.69
N PRO A 195 -11.90 -0.70 -5.36
CA PRO A 195 -11.07 -1.54 -4.49
C PRO A 195 -11.00 -3.00 -4.93
N ASP A 196 -12.06 -3.55 -5.53
CA ASP A 196 -12.07 -4.94 -5.98
C ASP A 196 -11.15 -5.15 -7.19
N LEU A 197 -11.12 -4.20 -8.13
CA LEU A 197 -10.18 -4.23 -9.25
C LEU A 197 -8.73 -4.02 -8.80
N LEU A 198 -8.52 -3.25 -7.74
CA LEU A 198 -7.20 -2.98 -7.18
C LEU A 198 -6.78 -3.97 -6.08
N ALA A 199 -7.65 -4.94 -5.74
CA ALA A 199 -7.43 -5.85 -4.60
C ALA A 199 -6.06 -6.56 -4.67
N GLU A 200 -5.64 -7.04 -5.85
CA GLU A 200 -4.33 -7.66 -6.03
C GLU A 200 -3.20 -6.65 -5.76
N THR A 201 -3.26 -5.46 -6.36
CA THR A 201 -2.25 -4.42 -6.19
C THR A 201 -2.13 -3.99 -4.72
N MET A 202 -3.28 -3.79 -4.06
CA MET A 202 -3.32 -3.42 -2.65
C MET A 202 -2.71 -4.49 -1.75
N THR A 203 -3.03 -5.77 -2.02
CA THR A 203 -2.54 -6.89 -1.21
C THR A 203 -1.05 -7.15 -1.44
N GLN A 204 -0.55 -6.93 -2.65
CA GLN A 204 0.90 -7.03 -2.95
C GLN A 204 1.73 -5.99 -2.20
N GLN A 205 1.17 -4.82 -1.88
CA GLN A 205 1.83 -3.77 -1.10
C GLN A 205 1.90 -4.05 0.41
N LEU A 206 1.24 -5.11 0.91
CA LEU A 206 1.37 -5.49 2.31
C LEU A 206 2.83 -5.81 2.66
N PRO A 207 3.30 -5.46 3.87
CA PRO A 207 4.66 -5.75 4.30
C PRO A 207 5.03 -7.21 4.07
N ILE A 208 6.26 -7.47 3.64
CA ILE A 208 6.79 -8.84 3.50
C ILE A 208 7.20 -9.39 4.86
N ASP A 209 7.62 -8.51 5.75
CA ASP A 209 8.23 -8.84 7.03
C ASP A 209 7.53 -8.10 8.17
N VAL A 210 6.95 -8.86 9.08
CA VAL A 210 6.30 -8.32 10.30
C VAL A 210 7.28 -8.13 11.47
N LEU A 211 8.54 -8.57 11.29
CA LEU A 211 9.61 -8.42 12.29
C LEU A 211 10.47 -7.17 12.04
N HIS A 212 10.03 -6.30 11.14
CA HIS A 212 10.81 -5.14 10.67
C HIS A 212 11.32 -4.24 11.80
N MET A 213 10.48 -3.86 12.75
CA MET A 213 10.88 -2.99 13.88
C MET A 213 11.98 -3.61 14.75
N GLN A 214 11.92 -4.93 14.96
CA GLN A 214 12.91 -5.67 15.74
C GLN A 214 14.26 -5.72 15.02
N ARG A 215 14.25 -5.79 13.68
CA ARG A 215 15.47 -5.75 12.86
C ARG A 215 16.13 -4.38 12.88
N ILE A 216 15.35 -3.29 12.78
CA ILE A 216 15.86 -1.92 12.88
C ILE A 216 16.54 -1.70 14.23
N GLU A 217 15.92 -2.09 15.35
CA GLU A 217 16.53 -1.94 16.66
C GLU A 217 17.80 -2.76 16.81
N LYS A 218 17.85 -3.96 16.23
CA LYS A 218 19.04 -4.81 16.22
C LYS A 218 20.18 -4.19 15.40
N MET A 219 19.85 -3.56 14.26
CA MET A 219 20.82 -2.83 13.44
C MET A 219 21.32 -1.57 14.16
N ALA A 220 20.42 -0.77 14.73
CA ALA A 220 20.79 0.42 15.49
C ALA A 220 21.75 0.08 16.66
N LYS A 221 21.52 -1.03 17.36
CA LYS A 221 22.42 -1.48 18.44
C LYS A 221 23.79 -1.93 17.92
N LYS A 222 23.88 -2.49 16.70
CA LYS A 222 25.16 -2.85 16.08
C LYS A 222 25.95 -1.63 15.65
N VAL A 223 25.29 -0.63 15.07
CA VAL A 223 25.90 0.66 14.70
C VAL A 223 26.45 1.37 15.95
N VAL A 224 25.67 1.42 17.05
CA VAL A 224 26.12 2.03 18.32
C VAL A 224 27.31 1.29 18.92
N LYS A 225 27.45 -0.02 18.67
CA LYS A 225 28.61 -0.81 19.14
C LYS A 225 29.82 -0.77 18.21
N GLY A 226 29.73 -0.09 17.07
CA GLY A 226 30.82 -0.04 16.08
C GLY A 226 31.08 -1.37 15.37
N GLU A 227 30.10 -2.27 15.33
CA GLU A 227 30.19 -3.58 14.65
C GLU A 227 29.84 -3.49 13.15
N ILE A 228 29.29 -2.35 12.70
CA ILE A 228 28.97 -2.03 11.31
C ILE A 228 29.22 -0.53 11.11
N ASP A 229 30.02 -0.17 10.09
CA ASP A 229 30.20 1.21 9.59
C ASP A 229 29.00 1.63 8.73
#